data_54fa8782c356c376cc320e420f9323e2
#
_entry.id   54fa8782c356c376cc320e420f9323e2
#
_cell.length_a   1.000
_cell.length_b   1.000
_cell.length_c   1.000
_cell.angle_alpha   90.00
_cell.angle_beta   90.00
_cell.angle_gamma   90.00
#
_symmetry.space_group_name_H-M   'P 1'
#
loop_
_entity.id
_entity.type
_entity.pdbx_description
1 polymer ?
#
loop_
_entity_poly.entity_id
_entity_poly.type
_entity_poly.pdbx_seq_one_letter_code
_entity_poly.pdbx_strand_id
1 'polypeptide(L)'
;MSDNGIFASENAKHNIHCLNVIGQIEGHYILPPQNKTTKYEHIMPALVAIEQDMSIDGLLIILNTVGGAVEAGLAISELIAGMSKPTVSIVVGGGHSIGVPLAVSARKSFIVPSATMTIHPVRMNGLLLGIPQTLSYFERMQERIINFVSKNSRIKPERFRELMMKKDELVMDVGSVLDGETAVNEGLIDSLGGLSDAVQCLYSLIEQQKTDKESTKRTKYSTGKTVSKKRASSATAKTDTKTAGKGKATARVSTFREYHPSAQRAEMRAKRGAENVSDRCR
;
A
#
# COMPACT_ATOMS: atom_id res chain seq x y z
N MET A 1 16.97 -2.30 23.13
CA MET A 1 15.69 -1.93 22.49
C MET A 1 15.90 -0.56 21.90
N SER A 2 15.93 -0.41 20.58
CA SER A 2 16.07 0.91 19.95
C SER A 2 14.77 1.66 20.16
N ASP A 3 14.85 2.80 20.82
CA ASP A 3 13.77 3.73 21.08
C ASP A 3 13.32 4.32 19.72
N ASN A 4 12.36 3.67 19.06
CA ASN A 4 11.81 4.11 17.76
C ASN A 4 10.83 5.28 17.93
N GLY A 5 10.94 6.07 19.01
CA GLY A 5 10.21 7.32 19.18
C GLY A 5 8.68 7.18 19.03
N ILE A 6 8.10 6.09 19.53
CA ILE A 6 6.64 5.90 19.52
C ILE A 6 6.08 6.75 20.66
N PHE A 7 5.50 7.89 20.30
CA PHE A 7 4.73 8.72 21.23
C PHE A 7 3.24 8.35 21.07
N ALA A 8 2.69 7.64 22.04
CA ALA A 8 1.25 7.44 22.12
C ALA A 8 0.62 8.68 22.76
N SER A 9 -0.39 9.26 22.13
CA SER A 9 -1.20 10.34 22.72
C SER A 9 -2.42 9.74 23.39
N GLU A 10 -2.54 9.86 24.70
CA GLU A 10 -3.69 9.31 25.47
C GLU A 10 -5.03 9.95 25.08
N ASN A 11 -5.02 11.13 24.46
CA ASN A 11 -6.21 11.87 24.04
C ASN A 11 -6.41 11.89 22.51
N ALA A 12 -5.77 11.01 21.77
CA ALA A 12 -5.94 10.94 20.33
C ALA A 12 -7.33 10.39 19.95
N LYS A 13 -7.96 10.97 18.94
CA LYS A 13 -9.27 10.53 18.41
C LYS A 13 -9.23 9.09 17.91
N HIS A 14 -8.11 8.66 17.32
CA HIS A 14 -7.85 7.32 16.82
C HIS A 14 -6.43 6.91 17.17
N ASN A 15 -6.23 5.63 17.43
CA ASN A 15 -4.89 5.09 17.68
C ASN A 15 -4.22 4.81 16.33
N ILE A 16 -3.32 5.70 15.91
CA ILE A 16 -2.55 5.58 14.68
C ILE A 16 -1.09 5.24 15.00
N HIS A 17 -0.53 4.34 14.22
CA HIS A 17 0.91 4.06 14.27
C HIS A 17 1.65 4.94 13.25
N CYS A 18 2.81 5.48 13.64
CA CYS A 18 3.67 6.27 12.76
C CYS A 18 4.89 5.46 12.37
N LEU A 19 5.06 5.18 11.08
CA LEU A 19 6.22 4.50 10.52
C LEU A 19 7.12 5.51 9.81
N ASN A 20 8.38 5.60 10.24
CA ASN A 20 9.38 6.47 9.62
C ASN A 20 10.24 5.69 8.62
N VAL A 21 10.36 6.20 7.39
CA VAL A 21 11.29 5.71 6.36
C VAL A 21 12.28 6.83 6.08
N ILE A 22 13.45 6.74 6.71
CA ILE A 22 14.45 7.82 6.73
C ILE A 22 15.80 7.29 6.26
N GLY A 23 16.51 8.10 5.47
CA GLY A 23 17.84 7.79 4.96
C GLY A 23 17.83 6.77 3.84
N GLN A 24 18.82 5.91 3.76
CA GLN A 24 18.95 4.89 2.71
C GLN A 24 18.16 3.63 3.08
N ILE A 25 17.44 3.05 2.13
CA ILE A 25 16.75 1.76 2.31
C ILE A 25 17.80 0.66 2.20
N GLU A 26 18.03 0.00 3.31
CA GLU A 26 19.00 -1.09 3.44
C GLU A 26 18.34 -2.42 3.10
N GLY A 27 19.01 -3.20 2.23
CA GLY A 27 18.56 -4.51 1.80
C GLY A 27 19.42 -5.63 2.41
N HIS A 28 19.82 -6.60 1.57
CA HIS A 28 20.62 -7.75 2.00
C HIS A 28 22.08 -7.42 2.38
N TYR A 29 22.58 -6.25 1.96
CA TYR A 29 23.92 -5.79 2.30
C TYR A 29 23.84 -4.80 3.44
N ILE A 30 24.62 -5.06 4.51
CA ILE A 30 24.73 -4.16 5.66
C ILE A 30 25.55 -2.94 5.24
N LEU A 31 24.96 -1.76 5.42
CA LEU A 31 25.64 -0.50 5.16
C LEU A 31 26.53 -0.08 6.35
N PRO A 32 27.54 0.77 6.12
CA PRO A 32 28.38 1.31 7.19
C PRO A 32 27.54 1.95 8.30
N PRO A 33 27.91 1.76 9.58
CA PRO A 33 27.09 2.18 10.73
C PRO A 33 26.91 3.70 10.86
N GLN A 34 27.73 4.49 10.17
CA GLN A 34 27.56 5.95 10.09
C GLN A 34 26.44 6.39 9.14
N ASN A 35 25.94 5.52 8.29
CA ASN A 35 24.84 5.83 7.39
C ASN A 35 23.51 5.80 8.13
N LYS A 36 22.64 6.77 7.86
CA LYS A 36 21.24 6.70 8.29
C LYS A 36 20.52 5.74 7.35
N THR A 37 19.98 4.66 7.90
CA THR A 37 19.30 3.62 7.11
C THR A 37 17.93 3.25 7.67
N THR A 38 17.04 2.85 6.78
CA THR A 38 15.83 2.11 7.12
C THR A 38 16.04 0.66 6.72
N LYS A 39 16.06 -0.24 7.71
CA LYS A 39 16.32 -1.67 7.53
C LYS A 39 15.02 -2.41 7.26
N TYR A 40 14.92 -3.03 6.08
CA TYR A 40 13.69 -3.68 5.67
C TYR A 40 13.30 -4.86 6.57
N GLU A 41 14.28 -5.58 7.14
CA GLU A 41 14.06 -6.68 8.08
C GLU A 41 13.45 -6.23 9.41
N HIS A 42 13.56 -4.94 9.76
CA HIS A 42 12.88 -4.36 10.93
C HIS A 42 11.47 -3.83 10.57
N ILE A 43 11.32 -3.31 9.36
CA ILE A 43 10.04 -2.74 8.91
C ILE A 43 9.00 -3.82 8.61
N MET A 44 9.40 -4.93 7.97
CA MET A 44 8.46 -5.97 7.58
C MET A 44 7.72 -6.61 8.76
N PRO A 45 8.39 -7.08 9.84
CA PRO A 45 7.69 -7.61 11.00
C PRO A 45 6.87 -6.54 11.74
N ALA A 46 7.31 -5.27 11.74
CA ALA A 46 6.52 -4.19 12.32
C ALA A 46 5.20 -3.97 11.56
N LEU A 47 5.21 -4.00 10.22
CA LEU A 47 4.00 -3.92 9.40
C LEU A 47 3.04 -5.08 9.67
N VAL A 48 3.56 -6.31 9.85
CA VAL A 48 2.74 -7.47 10.22
C VAL A 48 2.12 -7.29 11.61
N ALA A 49 2.90 -6.82 12.59
CA ALA A 49 2.40 -6.56 13.93
C ALA A 49 1.29 -5.48 13.92
N ILE A 50 1.51 -4.37 13.19
CA ILE A 50 0.52 -3.30 13.03
C ILE A 50 -0.77 -3.84 12.39
N GLU A 51 -0.66 -4.67 11.34
CA GLU A 51 -1.84 -5.24 10.67
C GLU A 51 -2.67 -6.11 11.61
N GLN A 52 -2.02 -6.89 12.50
CA GLN A 52 -2.69 -7.80 13.43
C GLN A 52 -3.21 -7.13 14.70
N ASP A 53 -2.63 -6.02 15.13
CA ASP A 53 -2.98 -5.35 16.38
C ASP A 53 -4.33 -4.64 16.25
N MET A 54 -5.36 -5.17 16.92
CA MET A 54 -6.73 -4.62 16.89
C MET A 54 -6.85 -3.25 17.56
N SER A 55 -5.88 -2.83 18.37
CA SER A 55 -5.86 -1.53 19.00
C SER A 55 -5.42 -0.41 18.05
N ILE A 56 -4.68 -0.73 16.97
CA ILE A 56 -4.21 0.23 15.98
C ILE A 56 -5.28 0.40 14.89
N ASP A 57 -5.77 1.63 14.74
CA ASP A 57 -6.81 1.97 13.76
C ASP A 57 -6.26 2.24 12.35
N GLY A 58 -5.04 2.76 12.23
CA GLY A 58 -4.44 3.14 10.94
C GLY A 58 -2.94 3.38 11.00
N LEU A 59 -2.32 3.55 9.82
CA LEU A 59 -0.87 3.75 9.66
C LEU A 59 -0.57 5.04 8.91
N LEU A 60 0.24 5.90 9.52
CA LEU A 60 0.87 7.05 8.89
C LEU A 60 2.31 6.72 8.54
N ILE A 61 2.73 6.90 7.29
CA ILE A 61 4.08 6.66 6.81
C ILE A 61 4.74 8.01 6.51
N ILE A 62 5.82 8.35 7.22
CA ILE A 62 6.61 9.57 6.98
C ILE A 62 7.86 9.19 6.20
N LEU A 63 8.06 9.85 5.04
CA LEU A 63 9.17 9.57 4.14
C LEU A 63 10.13 10.76 4.04
N ASN A 64 11.40 10.45 4.27
CA ASN A 64 12.54 11.30 3.94
C ASN A 64 13.73 10.40 3.55
N THR A 65 13.70 9.86 2.32
CA THR A 65 14.63 8.83 1.87
C THR A 65 15.30 9.20 0.54
N VAL A 66 16.55 8.84 0.43
CA VAL A 66 17.33 8.90 -0.81
C VAL A 66 17.11 7.68 -1.72
N GLY A 67 16.28 6.73 -1.30
CA GLY A 67 16.12 5.42 -1.94
C GLY A 67 17.09 4.39 -1.41
N GLY A 68 17.45 3.38 -2.21
CA GLY A 68 18.35 2.30 -1.78
C GLY A 68 18.06 0.98 -2.50
N ALA A 69 18.07 -0.13 -1.75
CA ALA A 69 17.87 -1.48 -2.30
C ALA A 69 16.47 -1.67 -2.89
N VAL A 70 16.41 -1.93 -4.19
CA VAL A 70 15.15 -1.99 -4.96
C VAL A 70 14.22 -3.10 -4.43
N GLU A 71 14.76 -4.31 -4.23
CA GLU A 71 13.94 -5.43 -3.74
C GLU A 71 13.39 -5.18 -2.34
N ALA A 72 14.19 -4.58 -1.45
CA ALA A 72 13.75 -4.22 -0.10
C ALA A 72 12.64 -3.15 -0.12
N GLY A 73 12.83 -2.09 -0.93
CA GLY A 73 11.83 -1.03 -1.07
C GLY A 73 10.52 -1.54 -1.69
N LEU A 74 10.59 -2.38 -2.73
CA LEU A 74 9.39 -3.00 -3.30
C LEU A 74 8.69 -3.93 -2.31
N ALA A 75 9.43 -4.73 -1.53
CA ALA A 75 8.84 -5.61 -0.52
C ALA A 75 8.04 -4.83 0.53
N ILE A 76 8.62 -3.74 1.06
CA ILE A 76 7.92 -2.85 2.00
C ILE A 76 6.70 -2.22 1.33
N SER A 77 6.84 -1.74 0.09
CA SER A 77 5.75 -1.11 -0.67
C SER A 77 4.56 -2.05 -0.89
N GLU A 78 4.82 -3.32 -1.26
CA GLU A 78 3.78 -4.34 -1.44
C GLU A 78 3.08 -4.68 -0.11
N LEU A 79 3.82 -4.77 1.00
CA LEU A 79 3.23 -4.99 2.31
C LEU A 79 2.29 -3.84 2.69
N ILE A 80 2.73 -2.57 2.57
CA ILE A 80 1.88 -1.40 2.86
C ILE A 80 0.67 -1.39 1.93
N ALA A 81 0.88 -1.63 0.62
CA ALA A 81 -0.20 -1.68 -0.35
C ALA A 81 -1.21 -2.80 -0.07
N GLY A 82 -0.78 -3.90 0.54
CA GLY A 82 -1.61 -5.05 0.92
C GLY A 82 -2.38 -4.89 2.24
N MET A 83 -2.07 -3.89 3.07
CA MET A 83 -2.70 -3.72 4.38
C MET A 83 -4.21 -3.52 4.29
N SER A 84 -4.94 -4.15 5.19
CA SER A 84 -6.38 -3.95 5.35
C SER A 84 -6.72 -2.67 6.08
N LYS A 85 -5.84 -2.19 6.96
CA LYS A 85 -5.99 -0.95 7.71
C LYS A 85 -5.85 0.29 6.80
N PRO A 86 -6.49 1.42 7.14
CA PRO A 86 -6.25 2.70 6.49
C PRO A 86 -4.78 3.12 6.59
N THR A 87 -4.22 3.55 5.47
CA THR A 87 -2.82 3.98 5.38
C THR A 87 -2.73 5.33 4.67
N VAL A 88 -1.89 6.22 5.18
CA VAL A 88 -1.55 7.50 4.54
C VAL A 88 -0.04 7.66 4.55
N SER A 89 0.54 8.11 3.44
CA SER A 89 1.95 8.47 3.35
C SER A 89 2.11 9.98 3.20
N ILE A 90 3.22 10.51 3.73
CA ILE A 90 3.62 11.91 3.53
C ILE A 90 5.12 12.00 3.25
N VAL A 91 5.49 12.64 2.15
CA VAL A 91 6.87 12.96 1.80
C VAL A 91 7.20 14.34 2.37
N VAL A 92 8.15 14.38 3.33
CA VAL A 92 8.51 15.62 4.06
C VAL A 92 9.86 16.21 3.67
N GLY A 93 10.67 15.49 2.89
CA GLY A 93 11.97 15.94 2.37
C GLY A 93 12.22 15.29 1.03
N GLY A 94 12.81 14.11 1.02
CA GLY A 94 13.08 13.32 -0.19
C GLY A 94 12.20 12.07 -0.29
N GLY A 95 11.66 11.83 -1.49
CA GLY A 95 11.01 10.57 -1.87
C GLY A 95 11.69 9.98 -3.11
N HIS A 96 13.03 9.77 -3.02
CA HIS A 96 13.84 9.52 -4.21
C HIS A 96 13.95 8.04 -4.58
N SER A 97 14.09 7.75 -5.88
CA SER A 97 14.39 6.41 -6.41
C SER A 97 13.34 5.39 -5.95
N ILE A 98 13.75 4.33 -5.23
CA ILE A 98 12.80 3.33 -4.68
C ILE A 98 11.91 3.90 -3.54
N GLY A 99 12.15 5.12 -3.09
CA GLY A 99 11.23 5.87 -2.23
C GLY A 99 9.93 6.26 -2.95
N VAL A 100 9.93 6.33 -4.29
CA VAL A 100 8.73 6.64 -5.09
C VAL A 100 7.64 5.56 -4.93
N PRO A 101 7.92 4.27 -5.14
CA PRO A 101 6.95 3.21 -4.82
C PRO A 101 6.45 3.25 -3.38
N LEU A 102 7.32 3.52 -2.41
CA LEU A 102 6.93 3.64 -1.01
C LEU A 102 5.94 4.79 -0.79
N ALA A 103 6.18 5.95 -1.41
CA ALA A 103 5.29 7.10 -1.29
C ALA A 103 3.88 6.81 -1.82
N VAL A 104 3.75 6.04 -2.90
CA VAL A 104 2.44 5.72 -3.51
C VAL A 104 1.81 4.43 -2.99
N SER A 105 2.46 3.72 -2.08
CA SER A 105 1.97 2.43 -1.56
C SER A 105 0.77 2.57 -0.62
N ALA A 106 0.63 3.71 0.06
CA ALA A 106 -0.49 3.99 0.95
C ALA A 106 -1.81 4.23 0.20
N ARG A 107 -2.95 4.16 0.90
CA ARG A 107 -4.27 4.47 0.31
C ARG A 107 -4.38 5.90 -0.15
N LYS A 108 -3.71 6.84 0.54
CA LYS A 108 -3.57 8.24 0.19
C LYS A 108 -2.14 8.68 0.40
N SER A 109 -1.65 9.52 -0.51
CA SER A 109 -0.30 10.04 -0.48
C SER A 109 -0.30 11.56 -0.45
N PHE A 110 0.57 12.12 0.38
CA PHE A 110 0.80 13.56 0.52
C PHE A 110 2.27 13.89 0.26
N ILE A 111 2.51 15.12 -0.17
CA ILE A 111 3.85 15.71 -0.28
C ILE A 111 3.79 17.15 0.19
N VAL A 112 4.79 17.59 0.98
CA VAL A 112 4.90 19.00 1.36
C VAL A 112 5.50 19.82 0.21
N PRO A 113 5.22 21.15 0.12
CA PRO A 113 5.68 21.98 -1.01
C PRO A 113 7.19 21.96 -1.24
N SER A 114 7.99 21.89 -0.17
CA SER A 114 9.46 21.90 -0.25
C SER A 114 10.10 20.53 -0.48
N ALA A 115 9.32 19.45 -0.49
CA ALA A 115 9.83 18.12 -0.73
C ALA A 115 10.02 17.85 -2.22
N THR A 116 10.94 16.93 -2.54
CA THR A 116 11.25 16.54 -3.91
C THR A 116 11.23 15.03 -4.09
N MET A 117 10.96 14.60 -5.31
CA MET A 117 10.98 13.19 -5.72
C MET A 117 11.87 13.03 -6.94
N THR A 118 12.82 12.11 -6.91
CA THR A 118 13.67 11.79 -8.05
C THR A 118 13.27 10.45 -8.65
N ILE A 119 12.95 10.46 -9.94
CA ILE A 119 12.62 9.29 -10.74
C ILE A 119 13.79 9.05 -11.69
N HIS A 120 14.38 7.86 -11.67
CA HIS A 120 15.49 7.48 -12.54
C HIS A 120 15.49 5.97 -12.81
N PRO A 121 16.19 5.50 -13.88
CA PRO A 121 16.34 4.08 -14.16
C PRO A 121 17.03 3.32 -13.01
N VAL A 122 16.80 2.01 -12.93
CA VAL A 122 17.54 1.14 -12.00
C VAL A 122 19.02 1.19 -12.31
N ARG A 123 19.83 1.38 -11.28
CA ARG A 123 21.29 1.43 -11.35
C ARG A 123 21.92 0.25 -10.64
N MET A 124 23.06 -0.19 -11.13
CA MET A 124 23.89 -1.20 -10.43
C MET A 124 25.35 -0.79 -10.54
N ASN A 125 26.09 -0.97 -9.45
CA ASN A 125 27.53 -0.89 -9.42
C ASN A 125 28.10 -2.30 -9.21
N GLY A 126 29.07 -2.72 -10.03
CA GLY A 126 29.73 -4.00 -9.89
C GLY A 126 30.17 -4.65 -11.18
N LEU A 127 30.76 -5.83 -11.07
CA LEU A 127 31.14 -6.66 -12.22
C LEU A 127 29.88 -7.29 -12.84
N LEU A 128 29.70 -7.09 -14.16
CA LEU A 128 28.61 -7.68 -14.91
C LEU A 128 29.08 -8.93 -15.66
N LEU A 129 28.48 -10.08 -15.35
CA LEU A 129 28.68 -11.33 -16.08
C LEU A 129 27.40 -11.63 -16.88
N GLY A 130 27.55 -11.90 -18.17
CA GLY A 130 26.40 -12.19 -19.04
C GLY A 130 25.56 -10.96 -19.39
N ILE A 131 26.09 -10.08 -20.23
CA ILE A 131 25.49 -8.78 -20.59
C ILE A 131 24.02 -8.86 -21.04
N PRO A 132 23.58 -9.78 -21.94
CA PRO A 132 22.18 -9.86 -22.37
C PRO A 132 21.23 -10.22 -21.23
N GLN A 133 21.64 -11.16 -20.37
CA GLN A 133 20.85 -11.58 -19.21
C GLN A 133 20.72 -10.47 -18.18
N THR A 134 21.78 -9.72 -17.97
CA THR A 134 21.81 -8.57 -17.06
C THR A 134 20.89 -7.47 -17.58
N LEU A 135 20.92 -7.13 -18.87
CA LEU A 135 20.03 -6.13 -19.46
C LEU A 135 18.56 -6.53 -19.28
N SER A 136 18.21 -7.77 -19.63
CA SER A 136 16.85 -8.29 -19.45
C SER A 136 16.40 -8.30 -17.98
N TYR A 137 17.33 -8.49 -17.02
CA TYR A 137 17.02 -8.40 -15.59
C TYR A 137 16.66 -6.95 -15.21
N PHE A 138 17.43 -5.95 -15.67
CA PHE A 138 17.15 -4.55 -15.39
C PHE A 138 15.82 -4.08 -16.01
N GLU A 139 15.56 -4.46 -17.23
CA GLU A 139 14.28 -4.15 -17.89
C GLU A 139 13.10 -4.70 -17.09
N ARG A 140 13.17 -5.95 -16.68
CA ARG A 140 12.10 -6.55 -15.81
C ARG A 140 11.99 -5.84 -14.47
N MET A 141 13.09 -5.43 -13.86
CA MET A 141 13.08 -4.69 -12.60
C MET A 141 12.41 -3.32 -12.76
N GLN A 142 12.73 -2.60 -13.81
CA GLN A 142 12.10 -1.32 -14.14
C GLN A 142 10.60 -1.48 -14.41
N GLU A 143 10.20 -2.49 -15.17
CA GLU A 143 8.78 -2.76 -15.43
C GLU A 143 8.01 -3.09 -14.13
N ARG A 144 8.60 -3.80 -13.19
CA ARG A 144 7.99 -4.02 -11.87
C ARG A 144 7.73 -2.72 -11.14
N ILE A 145 8.70 -1.79 -11.15
CA ILE A 145 8.56 -0.47 -10.53
C ILE A 145 7.47 0.34 -11.22
N ILE A 146 7.51 0.43 -12.56
CA ILE A 146 6.54 1.17 -13.37
C ILE A 146 5.13 0.66 -13.11
N ASN A 147 4.94 -0.65 -13.16
CA ASN A 147 3.65 -1.30 -12.93
C ASN A 147 3.13 -1.05 -11.50
N PHE A 148 4.00 -1.16 -10.49
CA PHE A 148 3.62 -0.88 -9.11
C PHE A 148 3.18 0.57 -8.92
N VAL A 149 3.98 1.53 -9.40
CA VAL A 149 3.69 2.96 -9.27
C VAL A 149 2.40 3.31 -10.00
N SER A 150 2.24 2.91 -11.25
CA SER A 150 1.04 3.21 -12.04
C SER A 150 -0.23 2.57 -11.48
N LYS A 151 -0.11 1.39 -10.87
CA LYS A 151 -1.23 0.72 -10.18
C LYS A 151 -1.63 1.46 -8.90
N ASN A 152 -0.69 2.09 -8.21
CA ASN A 152 -0.90 2.72 -6.91
C ASN A 152 -0.96 4.26 -6.94
N SER A 153 -0.91 4.89 -8.13
CA SER A 153 -1.06 6.34 -8.34
C SER A 153 -1.97 6.64 -9.55
N ARG A 154 -2.09 7.89 -9.94
CA ARG A 154 -2.87 8.32 -11.11
C ARG A 154 -1.98 8.49 -12.36
N ILE A 155 -0.65 8.42 -12.19
CA ILE A 155 0.29 8.58 -13.31
C ILE A 155 0.18 7.41 -14.27
N LYS A 156 0.20 7.70 -15.58
CA LYS A 156 0.19 6.66 -16.61
C LYS A 156 1.55 5.97 -16.71
N PRO A 157 1.61 4.67 -17.01
CA PRO A 157 2.87 3.93 -17.17
C PRO A 157 3.83 4.58 -18.17
N GLU A 158 3.29 5.05 -19.30
CA GLU A 158 4.06 5.71 -20.37
C GLU A 158 4.69 7.00 -19.85
N ARG A 159 3.90 7.82 -19.13
CA ARG A 159 4.39 9.09 -18.58
C ARG A 159 5.46 8.87 -17.50
N PHE A 160 5.26 7.87 -16.63
CA PHE A 160 6.27 7.52 -15.62
C PHE A 160 7.58 7.05 -16.27
N ARG A 161 7.48 6.26 -17.37
CA ARG A 161 8.66 5.84 -18.15
C ARG A 161 9.36 7.01 -18.84
N GLU A 162 8.61 7.98 -19.39
CA GLU A 162 9.17 9.21 -19.95
C GLU A 162 9.97 10.00 -18.90
N LEU A 163 9.40 10.23 -17.72
CA LEU A 163 10.08 10.90 -16.62
C LEU A 163 11.33 10.14 -16.16
N MET A 164 11.25 8.81 -16.11
CA MET A 164 12.39 7.95 -15.75
C MET A 164 13.54 8.03 -16.74
N MET A 165 13.25 8.21 -18.04
CA MET A 165 14.22 8.19 -19.12
C MET A 165 14.57 9.60 -19.65
N LYS A 166 14.10 10.66 -18.98
CA LYS A 166 14.36 12.05 -19.37
C LYS A 166 15.86 12.35 -19.30
N LYS A 167 16.41 12.94 -20.33
CA LYS A 167 17.80 13.41 -20.41
C LYS A 167 17.87 14.87 -20.02
N ASP A 168 19.03 15.31 -19.57
CA ASP A 168 19.40 16.72 -19.35
C ASP A 168 18.78 17.41 -18.10
N GLU A 169 18.02 16.71 -17.27
CA GLU A 169 17.50 17.26 -16.01
C GLU A 169 18.40 16.94 -14.82
N LEU A 170 19.02 15.77 -14.81
CA LEU A 170 20.04 15.39 -13.84
C LEU A 170 21.43 15.66 -14.47
N VAL A 171 22.24 16.47 -13.82
CA VAL A 171 23.52 17.02 -14.35
C VAL A 171 24.49 15.95 -14.89
N MET A 172 24.42 14.71 -14.42
CA MET A 172 25.29 13.61 -14.87
C MET A 172 24.54 12.29 -15.07
N ASP A 173 23.19 12.33 -15.22
CA ASP A 173 22.42 11.10 -15.26
C ASP A 173 21.06 11.27 -15.96
N VAL A 174 20.37 10.16 -16.17
CA VAL A 174 19.03 10.09 -16.75
C VAL A 174 17.99 10.06 -15.63
N GLY A 175 16.90 10.82 -15.78
CA GLY A 175 15.80 10.87 -14.81
C GLY A 175 15.21 12.26 -14.67
N SER A 176 14.27 12.41 -13.73
CA SER A 176 13.58 13.67 -13.45
C SER A 176 13.53 13.93 -11.95
N VAL A 177 13.59 15.21 -11.58
CA VAL A 177 13.31 15.70 -10.23
C VAL A 177 11.96 16.41 -10.26
N LEU A 178 11.02 15.97 -9.44
CA LEU A 178 9.70 16.58 -9.26
C LEU A 178 9.66 17.26 -7.90
N ASP A 179 9.28 18.53 -7.86
CA ASP A 179 8.84 19.19 -6.63
C ASP A 179 7.43 18.72 -6.22
N GLY A 180 6.95 19.19 -5.07
CA GLY A 180 5.66 18.78 -4.54
C GLY A 180 4.49 19.05 -5.49
N GLU A 181 4.45 20.23 -6.11
CA GLU A 181 3.38 20.62 -7.04
C GLU A 181 3.41 19.79 -8.30
N THR A 182 4.59 19.61 -8.89
CA THR A 182 4.78 18.82 -10.11
C THR A 182 4.43 17.34 -9.85
N ALA A 183 4.81 16.77 -8.69
CA ALA A 183 4.47 15.41 -8.34
C ALA A 183 2.95 15.17 -8.25
N VAL A 184 2.19 16.16 -7.76
CA VAL A 184 0.72 16.11 -7.71
C VAL A 184 0.11 16.31 -9.11
N ASN A 185 0.60 17.26 -9.88
CA ASN A 185 0.13 17.56 -11.25
C ASN A 185 0.33 16.38 -12.20
N GLU A 186 1.47 15.68 -12.10
CA GLU A 186 1.75 14.45 -12.85
C GLU A 186 0.88 13.27 -12.38
N GLY A 187 0.16 13.42 -11.29
CA GLY A 187 -0.68 12.36 -10.71
C GLY A 187 0.12 11.28 -9.99
N LEU A 188 1.38 11.55 -9.68
CA LEU A 188 2.23 10.64 -8.91
C LEU A 188 1.79 10.60 -7.45
N ILE A 189 1.61 11.77 -6.82
CA ILE A 189 1.11 11.93 -5.45
C ILE A 189 -0.33 12.43 -5.49
N ASP A 190 -1.14 12.05 -4.49
CA ASP A 190 -2.55 12.42 -4.47
C ASP A 190 -2.79 13.91 -4.14
N SER A 191 -2.05 14.46 -3.17
CA SER A 191 -2.32 15.81 -2.67
C SER A 191 -1.06 16.52 -2.16
N LEU A 192 -1.01 17.83 -2.36
CA LEU A 192 -0.10 18.70 -1.65
C LEU A 192 -0.68 18.95 -0.25
N GLY A 193 0.14 18.85 0.80
CA GLY A 193 -0.34 19.06 2.16
C GLY A 193 0.69 18.73 3.23
N GLY A 194 0.44 19.19 4.44
CA GLY A 194 1.30 18.97 5.60
C GLY A 194 0.83 17.83 6.51
N LEU A 195 1.45 17.75 7.69
CA LEU A 195 1.15 16.70 8.68
C LEU A 195 -0.33 16.72 9.11
N SER A 196 -0.91 17.91 9.32
CA SER A 196 -2.31 18.02 9.74
C SER A 196 -3.25 17.45 8.69
N ASP A 197 -3.02 17.73 7.40
CA ASP A 197 -3.84 17.26 6.30
C ASP A 197 -3.76 15.73 6.18
N ALA A 198 -2.56 15.17 6.30
CA ALA A 198 -2.32 13.73 6.27
C ALA A 198 -3.01 13.00 7.43
N VAL A 199 -2.93 13.53 8.66
CA VAL A 199 -3.58 12.96 9.84
C VAL A 199 -5.10 13.04 9.75
N GLN A 200 -5.66 14.18 9.32
CA GLN A 200 -7.11 14.34 9.14
C GLN A 200 -7.65 13.40 8.05
N CYS A 201 -6.91 13.26 6.95
CA CYS A 201 -7.25 12.30 5.90
C CYS A 201 -7.25 10.86 6.44
N LEU A 202 -6.23 10.47 7.22
CA LEU A 202 -6.17 9.16 7.85
C LEU A 202 -7.37 8.92 8.78
N TYR A 203 -7.73 9.90 9.60
CA TYR A 203 -8.91 9.83 10.47
C TYR A 203 -10.20 9.63 9.68
N SER A 204 -10.37 10.36 8.58
CA SER A 204 -11.53 10.21 7.70
C SER A 204 -11.62 8.81 7.07
N LEU A 205 -10.48 8.25 6.65
CA LEU A 205 -10.41 6.89 6.13
C LEU A 205 -10.74 5.82 7.18
N ILE A 206 -10.33 6.03 8.43
CA ILE A 206 -10.65 5.14 9.56
C ILE A 206 -12.16 5.15 9.82
N GLU A 207 -12.77 6.31 9.89
CA GLU A 207 -14.22 6.46 10.12
C GLU A 207 -15.03 5.83 8.98
N GLN A 208 -14.65 6.09 7.75
CA GLN A 208 -15.29 5.48 6.58
C GLN A 208 -15.22 3.95 6.64
N GLN A 209 -14.07 3.38 6.96
CA GLN A 209 -13.93 1.93 7.08
C GLN A 209 -14.78 1.34 8.20
N LYS A 210 -14.92 2.04 9.36
CA LYS A 210 -15.79 1.61 10.47
C LYS A 210 -17.27 1.58 10.03
N THR A 211 -17.72 2.63 9.36
CA THR A 211 -19.09 2.74 8.83
C THR A 211 -19.41 1.64 7.80
N ASP A 212 -18.48 1.36 6.88
CA ASP A 212 -18.66 0.33 5.86
C ASP A 212 -18.75 -1.09 6.47
N LYS A 213 -17.95 -1.35 7.50
CA LYS A 213 -18.02 -2.63 8.24
C LYS A 213 -19.36 -2.80 8.99
N GLU A 214 -19.92 -1.74 9.55
CA GLU A 214 -21.21 -1.78 10.24
C GLU A 214 -22.38 -1.97 9.27
N SER A 215 -22.39 -1.28 8.13
CA SER A 215 -23.39 -1.42 7.08
C SER A 215 -23.43 -2.84 6.53
N THR A 216 -22.26 -3.44 6.29
CA THR A 216 -22.13 -4.83 5.82
C THR A 216 -22.66 -5.84 6.85
N LYS A 217 -22.42 -5.61 8.14
CA LYS A 217 -22.99 -6.44 9.21
C LYS A 217 -24.53 -6.36 9.24
N ARG A 218 -25.12 -5.16 9.14
CA ARG A 218 -26.58 -4.97 9.11
C ARG A 218 -27.24 -5.69 7.96
N THR A 219 -26.65 -5.61 6.75
CA THR A 219 -27.17 -6.30 5.56
C THR A 219 -27.16 -7.82 5.71
N LYS A 220 -26.09 -8.40 6.27
CA LYS A 220 -26.02 -9.85 6.54
C LYS A 220 -27.06 -10.32 7.57
N TYR A 221 -27.37 -9.52 8.57
CA TYR A 221 -28.41 -9.84 9.56
C TYR A 221 -29.83 -9.74 8.98
N SER A 222 -30.10 -8.81 8.06
CA SER A 222 -31.41 -8.67 7.42
C SER A 222 -31.71 -9.82 6.44
N THR A 223 -30.73 -10.23 5.64
CA THR A 223 -30.87 -11.37 4.72
C THR A 223 -30.96 -12.71 5.44
N GLY A 224 -30.27 -12.88 6.59
CA GLY A 224 -30.37 -14.09 7.43
C GLY A 224 -31.76 -14.31 8.05
N LYS A 225 -32.47 -13.23 8.42
CA LYS A 225 -33.83 -13.31 8.96
C LYS A 225 -34.89 -13.67 7.91
N THR A 226 -34.68 -13.31 6.64
CA THR A 226 -35.63 -13.63 5.56
C THR A 226 -35.51 -15.09 5.12
N VAL A 227 -34.34 -15.70 5.20
CA VAL A 227 -34.11 -17.12 4.86
C VAL A 227 -34.65 -18.06 5.98
N SER A 228 -34.55 -17.66 7.25
CA SER A 228 -35.08 -18.47 8.36
C SER A 228 -36.61 -18.48 8.41
N LYS A 229 -37.30 -17.40 8.01
CA LYS A 229 -38.77 -17.36 7.91
C LYS A 229 -39.34 -18.21 6.76
N LYS A 230 -38.58 -18.38 5.65
CA LYS A 230 -39.02 -19.25 4.53
C LYS A 230 -38.80 -20.75 4.80
N ARG A 231 -37.92 -21.12 5.73
CA ARG A 231 -37.71 -22.53 6.12
C ARG A 231 -38.70 -23.06 7.14
N ALA A 232 -39.39 -22.19 7.89
CA ALA A 232 -40.36 -22.60 8.90
C ALA A 232 -41.78 -22.89 8.36
N SER A 233 -42.05 -22.56 7.07
CA SER A 233 -43.37 -22.75 6.46
C SER A 233 -43.51 -23.97 5.52
N SER A 234 -42.47 -24.84 5.42
CA SER A 234 -42.49 -26.00 4.53
C SER A 234 -42.22 -27.38 5.19
N ALA A 235 -42.36 -27.44 6.55
CA ALA A 235 -42.17 -28.69 7.26
C ALA A 235 -43.47 -29.19 7.89
N THR A 236 -44.40 -29.63 7.04
CA THR A 236 -45.44 -30.58 7.42
C THR A 236 -45.83 -31.40 6.18
N ALA A 237 -45.31 -32.59 6.06
CA ALA A 237 -45.97 -33.82 5.60
C ALA A 237 -44.98 -34.91 5.13
N LYS A 238 -45.11 -36.00 5.80
CA LYS A 238 -44.97 -37.42 5.37
C LYS A 238 -43.66 -38.18 5.66
N THR A 239 -43.93 -39.09 6.52
CA THR A 239 -43.29 -40.32 7.03
C THR A 239 -42.94 -41.35 5.95
N ASP A 240 -41.95 -42.20 6.36
CA ASP A 240 -41.65 -43.61 6.03
C ASP A 240 -40.94 -43.93 4.70
N THR A 241 -39.72 -44.44 4.79
CA THR A 241 -39.37 -45.86 4.83
C THR A 241 -37.83 -46.07 4.85
N LYS A 242 -37.44 -47.12 5.59
CA LYS A 242 -36.08 -47.71 5.74
C LYS A 242 -35.43 -48.08 4.43
N THR A 243 -34.11 -47.91 4.31
CA THR A 243 -33.17 -48.99 4.02
C THR A 243 -31.71 -48.57 4.21
N ALA A 244 -30.89 -49.49 4.73
CA ALA A 244 -29.48 -49.33 5.03
C ALA A 244 -28.60 -49.38 3.80
N GLY A 245 -27.50 -48.56 3.78
CA GLY A 245 -26.46 -48.67 2.79
C GLY A 245 -25.16 -48.02 3.27
N LYS A 246 -24.17 -48.88 3.56
CA LYS A 246 -22.76 -48.49 3.86
C LYS A 246 -22.12 -47.79 2.67
N GLY A 247 -21.42 -46.68 2.89
CA GLY A 247 -20.61 -46.10 1.80
C GLY A 247 -19.76 -44.88 2.25
N LYS A 248 -18.51 -45.17 2.50
CA LYS A 248 -17.28 -44.34 2.36
C LYS A 248 -17.38 -42.79 2.56
N ALA A 249 -16.69 -42.34 3.58
CA ALA A 249 -16.29 -40.95 3.77
C ALA A 249 -15.35 -40.48 2.65
N THR A 250 -15.77 -39.54 1.84
CA THR A 250 -14.90 -38.73 0.99
C THR A 250 -14.79 -37.34 1.60
N ALA A 251 -13.56 -36.95 1.95
CA ALA A 251 -13.22 -35.64 2.43
C ALA A 251 -13.59 -34.57 1.38
N ARG A 252 -14.46 -33.67 1.74
CA ARG A 252 -14.71 -32.44 0.96
C ARG A 252 -13.53 -31.50 1.18
N VAL A 253 -12.70 -31.33 0.15
CA VAL A 253 -11.77 -30.24 0.01
C VAL A 253 -12.60 -28.95 -0.11
N SER A 254 -12.53 -28.09 0.87
CA SER A 254 -13.07 -26.74 0.80
C SER A 254 -12.19 -25.95 -0.17
N THR A 255 -12.73 -25.56 -1.31
CA THR A 255 -12.09 -24.61 -2.21
C THR A 255 -11.90 -23.29 -1.47
N PHE A 256 -10.65 -22.97 -1.15
CA PHE A 256 -10.23 -21.64 -0.76
C PHE A 256 -10.57 -20.68 -1.90
N ARG A 257 -11.51 -19.79 -1.68
CA ARG A 257 -11.76 -18.65 -2.57
C ARG A 257 -10.56 -17.73 -2.41
N GLU A 258 -9.75 -17.60 -3.45
CA GLU A 258 -8.60 -16.69 -3.49
C GLU A 258 -9.05 -15.28 -3.12
N TYR A 259 -8.50 -14.78 -2.03
CA TYR A 259 -8.68 -13.39 -1.60
C TYR A 259 -7.75 -12.51 -2.44
N HIS A 260 -8.30 -11.74 -3.39
CA HIS A 260 -7.56 -10.76 -4.18
C HIS A 260 -7.80 -9.33 -3.66
N PRO A 261 -6.92 -8.81 -2.78
CA PRO A 261 -7.01 -7.42 -2.28
C PRO A 261 -6.90 -6.37 -3.39
N SER A 262 -6.24 -6.72 -4.51
CA SER A 262 -6.04 -5.86 -5.67
C SER A 262 -7.33 -5.56 -6.44
N ALA A 263 -8.29 -6.47 -6.49
CA ALA A 263 -9.55 -6.27 -7.21
C ALA A 263 -10.44 -5.22 -6.49
N GLN A 264 -10.49 -5.25 -5.16
CA GLN A 264 -11.26 -4.26 -4.39
C GLN A 264 -10.66 -2.84 -4.47
N ARG A 265 -9.32 -2.73 -4.59
CA ARG A 265 -8.66 -1.43 -4.79
C ARG A 265 -8.92 -0.87 -6.19
N ALA A 266 -8.89 -1.70 -7.23
CA ALA A 266 -9.23 -1.30 -8.59
C ALA A 266 -10.68 -0.84 -8.68
N GLU A 267 -11.60 -1.54 -8.03
CA GLU A 267 -13.03 -1.20 -8.01
C GLU A 267 -13.33 0.08 -7.20
N MET A 268 -12.65 0.28 -6.05
CA MET A 268 -12.72 1.54 -5.30
C MET A 268 -12.09 2.72 -6.05
N ARG A 269 -11.04 2.52 -6.85
CA ARG A 269 -10.44 3.56 -7.68
C ARG A 269 -11.28 3.87 -8.92
N ALA A 270 -11.91 2.88 -9.55
CA ALA A 270 -12.84 3.10 -10.67
C ALA A 270 -14.07 3.92 -10.25
N LYS A 271 -14.59 3.72 -9.05
CA LYS A 271 -15.67 4.55 -8.46
C LYS A 271 -15.21 5.98 -8.11
N ARG A 272 -13.91 6.22 -7.90
CA ARG A 272 -13.32 7.54 -7.61
C ARG A 272 -13.06 8.41 -8.83
N GLY A 273 -13.01 7.84 -10.04
CA GLY A 273 -12.86 8.61 -11.28
C GLY A 273 -14.03 9.54 -11.62
N ALA A 274 -15.15 9.43 -10.89
CA ALA A 274 -16.36 10.23 -11.08
C ALA A 274 -16.60 11.30 -10.00
N GLU A 275 -15.79 11.33 -8.90
CA GLU A 275 -16.00 12.29 -7.82
C GLU A 275 -14.71 13.06 -7.50
N ASN A 276 -14.83 14.38 -7.48
CA ASN A 276 -13.73 15.33 -7.25
C ASN A 276 -13.03 15.03 -5.93
N VAL A 277 -11.74 14.69 -5.98
CA VAL A 277 -10.93 14.15 -4.86
C VAL A 277 -10.68 15.21 -3.77
N SER A 278 -10.89 16.52 -4.05
CA SER A 278 -10.65 17.60 -3.10
C SER A 278 -11.65 17.66 -1.94
N ASP A 279 -12.84 17.06 -2.08
CA ASP A 279 -13.92 17.19 -1.09
C ASP A 279 -13.97 16.06 -0.05
N ARG A 280 -13.14 15.01 -0.17
CA ARG A 280 -13.20 13.85 0.73
C ARG A 280 -12.14 13.80 1.84
N CYS A 281 -11.15 14.68 1.79
CA CYS A 281 -10.12 14.81 2.83
C CYS A 281 -10.06 16.23 3.43
N ARG A 282 -11.03 17.09 3.14
CA ARG A 282 -11.24 18.38 3.84
C ARG A 282 -12.18 18.23 5.01
#